data_fe7143162dd28506cb1638f798b88224
#
_entry.id   fe7143162dd28506cb1638f798b88224
#
_cell.length_a   1.000
_cell.length_b   1.000
_cell.length_c   1.000
_cell.angle_alpha   90.00
_cell.angle_beta   90.00
_cell.angle_gamma   90.00
#
_symmetry.space_group_name_H-M   'P 1'
#
loop_
_entity.id
_entity.type
_entity.pdbx_description
1 polymer ?
#
loop_
_entity_poly.entity_id
_entity_poly.type
_entity_poly.pdbx_seq_one_letter_code
_entity_poly.pdbx_strand_id
1 'polypeptide(L)'
;EWVNKYKALSNENLTFIETDNVLPLLKAADVMLCDTSSILLMFLLLRKPVVTFCNQKPMPHLLDVTQADEVEAAIEHALTKPKNLMQHIESYCQELHPYTDGQSSQRVLNAANEFLHKNEKLKPKPLNLFRNLKMRKEFNFWGW
;
A
#
# COMPACT_ATOMS: atom_id res chain seq x y z
N GLU A 1 7.46 0.32 -25.54
CA GLU A 1 8.52 1.33 -25.71
C GLU A 1 9.27 1.60 -24.41
N TRP A 2 8.61 1.97 -23.30
CA TRP A 2 9.25 2.28 -22.00
C TRP A 2 9.97 1.09 -21.38
N VAL A 3 9.38 -0.10 -21.38
CA VAL A 3 10.00 -1.34 -20.86
C VAL A 3 11.36 -1.60 -21.51
N ASN A 4 11.47 -1.41 -22.84
CA ASN A 4 12.74 -1.61 -23.54
C ASN A 4 13.78 -0.55 -23.15
N LYS A 5 13.35 0.69 -22.86
CA LYS A 5 14.26 1.74 -22.34
C LYS A 5 14.80 1.36 -20.96
N TYR A 6 13.94 0.89 -20.06
CA TYR A 6 14.39 0.45 -18.73
C TYR A 6 15.29 -0.79 -18.78
N LYS A 7 14.99 -1.76 -19.64
CA LYS A 7 15.87 -2.92 -19.85
C LYS A 7 17.25 -2.51 -20.35
N ALA A 8 17.33 -1.49 -21.21
CA ALA A 8 18.59 -0.98 -21.73
C ALA A 8 19.46 -0.24 -20.69
N LEU A 9 18.87 0.21 -19.57
CA LEU A 9 19.59 0.85 -18.46
C LEU A 9 20.28 -0.15 -17.53
N SER A 10 19.96 -1.45 -17.64
CA SER A 10 20.55 -2.48 -16.78
C SER A 10 22.06 -2.56 -16.94
N ASN A 11 22.78 -2.57 -15.82
CA ASN A 11 24.22 -2.67 -15.72
C ASN A 11 24.60 -3.42 -14.43
N GLU A 12 25.86 -3.40 -14.02
CA GLU A 12 26.32 -4.06 -12.80
C GLU A 12 25.65 -3.55 -11.50
N ASN A 13 25.16 -2.29 -11.49
CA ASN A 13 24.54 -1.64 -10.34
C ASN A 13 23.01 -1.47 -10.48
N LEU A 14 22.47 -1.66 -11.67
CA LEU A 14 21.05 -1.47 -11.98
C LEU A 14 20.49 -2.67 -12.73
N THR A 15 19.52 -3.35 -12.13
CA THR A 15 18.86 -4.51 -12.72
C THR A 15 17.37 -4.24 -12.93
N PHE A 16 16.90 -4.36 -14.18
CA PHE A 16 15.47 -4.36 -14.48
C PHE A 16 14.90 -5.76 -14.26
N ILE A 17 13.92 -5.89 -13.36
CA ILE A 17 13.27 -7.16 -13.05
C ILE A 17 11.78 -7.07 -13.42
N GLU A 18 11.34 -7.96 -14.29
CA GLU A 18 9.94 -8.14 -14.66
C GLU A 18 9.41 -9.39 -13.96
N THR A 19 8.52 -9.22 -12.99
CA THR A 19 8.00 -10.32 -12.17
C THR A 19 6.61 -10.03 -11.62
N ASP A 20 5.78 -11.06 -11.56
CA ASP A 20 4.48 -11.01 -10.87
C ASP A 20 4.62 -11.24 -9.35
N ASN A 21 5.75 -11.79 -8.90
CA ASN A 21 6.02 -12.00 -7.49
C ASN A 21 7.07 -11.01 -6.97
N VAL A 22 6.59 -9.90 -6.43
CA VAL A 22 7.44 -8.82 -5.87
C VAL A 22 7.95 -9.10 -4.46
N LEU A 23 7.39 -10.07 -3.73
CA LEU A 23 7.72 -10.31 -2.31
C LEU A 23 9.20 -10.58 -2.04
N PRO A 24 9.92 -11.37 -2.85
CA PRO A 24 11.37 -11.55 -2.64
C PRO A 24 12.16 -10.25 -2.77
N LEU A 25 11.77 -9.37 -3.72
CA LEU A 25 12.41 -8.08 -3.93
C LEU A 25 12.17 -7.15 -2.74
N LEU A 26 10.93 -7.06 -2.24
CA LEU A 26 10.61 -6.26 -1.06
C LEU A 26 11.39 -6.73 0.18
N LYS A 27 11.57 -8.05 0.33
CA LYS A 27 12.36 -8.60 1.44
C LYS A 27 13.86 -8.30 1.31
N ALA A 28 14.39 -8.32 0.10
CA ALA A 28 15.82 -8.11 -0.15
C ALA A 28 16.23 -6.63 -0.09
N ALA A 29 15.36 -5.72 -0.55
CA ALA A 29 15.65 -4.29 -0.58
C ALA A 29 15.69 -3.67 0.83
N ASP A 30 16.59 -2.71 1.07
CA ASP A 30 16.69 -1.96 2.33
C ASP A 30 15.89 -0.67 2.34
N VAL A 31 15.71 -0.04 1.18
CA VAL A 31 14.93 1.18 0.96
C VAL A 31 14.08 1.01 -0.29
N MET A 32 12.89 1.58 -0.29
CA MET A 32 12.04 1.68 -1.47
C MET A 32 11.98 3.14 -1.92
N LEU A 33 12.12 3.38 -3.23
CA LEU A 33 11.80 4.64 -3.89
C LEU A 33 10.55 4.44 -4.76
N CYS A 34 9.53 5.24 -4.55
CA CYS A 34 8.31 5.22 -5.37
C CYS A 34 7.62 6.60 -5.36
N ASP A 35 6.58 6.74 -6.15
CA ASP A 35 5.63 7.85 -6.07
C ASP A 35 4.43 7.47 -5.16
N THR A 36 3.20 7.66 -5.63
CA THR A 36 1.98 7.24 -4.93
C THR A 36 1.61 5.81 -5.35
N SER A 37 2.03 4.82 -4.57
CA SER A 37 1.79 3.40 -4.88
C SER A 37 1.33 2.61 -3.66
N SER A 38 0.37 1.70 -3.83
CA SER A 38 -0.11 0.82 -2.75
C SER A 38 0.93 -0.21 -2.31
N ILE A 39 1.93 -0.51 -3.12
CA ILE A 39 3.00 -1.46 -2.78
C ILE A 39 3.87 -0.98 -1.60
N LEU A 40 3.94 0.36 -1.38
CA LEU A 40 4.65 0.93 -0.25
C LEU A 40 4.11 0.42 1.10
N LEU A 41 2.81 0.09 1.18
CA LEU A 41 2.20 -0.45 2.40
C LEU A 41 2.81 -1.82 2.76
N MET A 42 3.05 -2.66 1.75
CA MET A 42 3.70 -3.96 1.95
C MET A 42 5.14 -3.80 2.43
N PHE A 43 5.84 -2.78 1.91
CA PHE A 43 7.21 -2.50 2.30
C PHE A 43 7.31 -1.93 3.73
N LEU A 44 6.41 -1.00 4.09
CA LEU A 44 6.31 -0.46 5.45
C LEU A 44 6.01 -1.55 6.48
N LEU A 45 5.16 -2.54 6.15
CA LEU A 45 4.89 -3.69 7.04
C LEU A 45 6.14 -4.53 7.32
N LEU A 46 7.18 -4.46 6.49
CA LEU A 46 8.50 -5.04 6.77
C LEU A 46 9.37 -4.16 7.68
N ARG A 47 8.86 -3.04 8.20
CA ARG A 47 9.57 -2.04 9.02
C ARG A 47 10.78 -1.45 8.31
N LYS A 48 10.62 -1.18 7.01
CA LYS A 48 11.68 -0.61 6.17
C LYS A 48 11.30 0.79 5.69
N PRO A 49 12.28 1.71 5.55
CA PRO A 49 12.03 3.07 5.16
C PRO A 49 11.63 3.20 3.68
N VAL A 50 10.73 4.13 3.41
CA VAL A 50 10.27 4.47 2.05
C VAL A 50 10.59 5.93 1.77
N VAL A 51 11.24 6.17 0.64
CA VAL A 51 11.39 7.49 0.03
C VAL A 51 10.31 7.64 -1.04
N THR A 52 9.57 8.74 -1.02
CA THR A 52 8.56 9.03 -2.04
C THR A 52 8.94 10.26 -2.84
N PHE A 53 8.57 10.27 -4.11
CA PHE A 53 8.79 11.41 -5.01
C PHE A 53 7.46 12.04 -5.39
N CYS A 54 7.25 13.31 -5.02
CA CYS A 54 6.03 14.06 -5.29
C CYS A 54 4.76 13.32 -4.84
N ASN A 55 4.77 12.76 -3.64
CA ASN A 55 3.62 12.02 -3.12
C ASN A 55 2.43 12.96 -2.91
N GLN A 56 1.24 12.54 -3.34
CA GLN A 56 0.01 13.32 -3.20
C GLN A 56 -0.41 13.53 -1.73
N LYS A 57 0.04 12.65 -0.84
CA LYS A 57 -0.27 12.68 0.59
C LYS A 57 0.98 12.32 1.40
N PRO A 58 1.94 13.24 1.53
CA PRO A 58 3.12 12.98 2.35
C PRO A 58 2.71 12.78 3.82
N MET A 59 3.28 11.78 4.46
CA MET A 59 2.97 11.38 5.84
C MET A 59 4.26 11.25 6.65
N PRO A 60 4.23 11.38 7.99
CA PRO A 60 5.43 11.35 8.82
C PRO A 60 6.27 10.06 8.73
N HIS A 61 5.68 8.97 8.29
CA HIS A 61 6.33 7.67 8.07
C HIS A 61 6.93 7.52 6.67
N LEU A 62 6.93 8.58 5.85
CA LEU A 62 7.52 8.63 4.51
C LEU A 62 8.54 9.77 4.46
N LEU A 63 9.61 9.58 3.69
CA LEU A 63 10.53 10.65 3.30
C LEU A 63 10.12 11.13 1.90
N ASP A 64 9.31 12.20 1.84
CA ASP A 64 8.87 12.74 0.56
C ASP A 64 9.81 13.83 0.07
N VAL A 65 10.24 13.73 -1.19
CA VAL A 65 11.04 14.72 -1.90
C VAL A 65 10.33 15.18 -3.16
N THR A 66 10.55 16.42 -3.55
CA THR A 66 9.88 17.03 -4.70
C THR A 66 10.84 17.39 -5.83
N GLN A 67 12.13 17.38 -5.56
CA GLN A 67 13.18 17.66 -6.54
C GLN A 67 14.02 16.40 -6.79
N ALA A 68 14.39 16.16 -8.04
CA ALA A 68 15.12 14.96 -8.42
C ALA A 68 16.53 14.89 -7.80
N ASP A 69 17.16 16.03 -7.58
CA ASP A 69 18.48 16.16 -6.97
C ASP A 69 18.47 15.88 -5.45
N GLU A 70 17.32 15.86 -4.80
CA GLU A 70 17.16 15.49 -3.38
C GLU A 70 17.06 13.98 -3.16
N VAL A 71 16.77 13.19 -4.21
CA VAL A 71 16.47 11.76 -4.09
C VAL A 71 17.63 10.96 -3.51
N GLU A 72 18.85 11.21 -3.98
CA GLU A 72 20.06 10.49 -3.51
C GLU A 72 20.26 10.72 -2.01
N ALA A 73 20.26 11.98 -1.58
CA ALA A 73 20.40 12.33 -0.16
C ALA A 73 19.29 11.74 0.71
N ALA A 74 18.06 11.69 0.20
CA ALA A 74 16.94 11.08 0.92
C ALA A 74 17.11 9.56 1.06
N ILE A 75 17.61 8.87 0.04
CA ILE A 75 17.92 7.44 0.11
C ILE A 75 19.04 7.17 1.11
N GLU A 76 20.15 7.93 1.05
CA GLU A 76 21.23 7.83 2.02
C GLU A 76 20.75 8.05 3.44
N HIS A 77 19.91 9.07 3.66
CA HIS A 77 19.31 9.33 4.95
C HIS A 77 18.41 8.16 5.40
N ALA A 78 17.57 7.62 4.52
CA ALA A 78 16.71 6.47 4.79
C ALA A 78 17.52 5.23 5.23
N LEU A 79 18.66 4.97 4.58
CA LEU A 79 19.56 3.86 4.89
C LEU A 79 20.13 3.94 6.32
N THR A 80 20.28 5.14 6.87
CA THR A 80 20.69 5.31 8.29
C THR A 80 19.61 4.90 9.29
N LYS A 81 18.38 4.63 8.83
CA LYS A 81 17.20 4.28 9.65
C LYS A 81 16.99 5.27 10.81
N PRO A 82 16.75 6.57 10.54
CA PRO A 82 16.63 7.57 11.57
C PRO A 82 15.57 7.18 12.60
N LYS A 83 15.87 7.30 13.87
CA LYS A 83 15.01 6.87 14.97
C LYS A 83 13.59 7.44 14.89
N ASN A 84 13.46 8.72 14.56
CA ASN A 84 12.17 9.40 14.42
C ASN A 84 11.34 8.78 13.29
N LEU A 85 11.93 8.58 12.10
CA LEU A 85 11.27 7.93 10.96
C LEU A 85 10.81 6.52 11.32
N MET A 86 11.70 5.73 11.93
CA MET A 86 11.37 4.34 12.31
C MET A 86 10.25 4.26 13.36
N GLN A 87 10.17 5.22 14.28
CA GLN A 87 9.05 5.32 15.22
C GLN A 87 7.73 5.62 14.54
N HIS A 88 7.71 6.53 13.55
CA HIS A 88 6.51 6.81 12.77
C HIS A 88 6.08 5.60 11.92
N ILE A 89 7.04 4.88 11.32
CA ILE A 89 6.77 3.64 10.59
C ILE A 89 6.15 2.61 11.52
N GLU A 90 6.73 2.39 12.71
CA GLU A 90 6.21 1.41 13.67
C GLU A 90 4.79 1.76 14.12
N SER A 91 4.53 3.02 14.49
CA SER A 91 3.19 3.47 14.87
C SER A 91 2.17 3.26 13.75
N TYR A 92 2.53 3.62 12.53
CA TYR A 92 1.68 3.42 11.36
C TYR A 92 1.40 1.94 11.09
N CYS A 93 2.41 1.09 11.20
CA CYS A 93 2.23 -0.35 11.00
C CYS A 93 1.34 -0.99 12.06
N GLN A 94 1.42 -0.54 13.31
CA GLN A 94 0.52 -1.00 14.39
C GLN A 94 -0.93 -0.59 14.14
N GLU A 95 -1.15 0.60 13.59
CA GLU A 95 -2.47 1.07 13.21
C GLU A 95 -3.03 0.29 12.01
N LEU A 96 -2.20 0.10 10.98
CA LEU A 96 -2.58 -0.57 9.73
C LEU A 96 -2.81 -2.08 9.91
N HIS A 97 -1.95 -2.75 10.67
CA HIS A 97 -1.96 -4.20 10.84
C HIS A 97 -1.50 -4.59 12.26
N PRO A 98 -2.39 -4.46 13.26
CA PRO A 98 -2.06 -4.70 14.66
C PRO A 98 -1.75 -6.16 15.00
N TYR A 99 -2.16 -7.11 14.16
CA TYR A 99 -2.01 -8.54 14.41
C TYR A 99 -1.02 -9.18 13.46
N THR A 100 0.06 -9.77 13.98
CA THR A 100 1.11 -10.45 13.21
C THR A 100 1.22 -11.95 13.49
N ASP A 101 0.22 -12.52 14.17
CA ASP A 101 0.18 -13.91 14.66
C ASP A 101 -0.44 -14.90 13.66
N GLY A 102 -0.80 -14.46 12.44
CA GLY A 102 -1.42 -15.32 11.43
C GLY A 102 -2.88 -15.69 11.70
N GLN A 103 -3.52 -15.14 12.76
CA GLN A 103 -4.88 -15.48 13.19
C GLN A 103 -5.97 -14.56 12.61
N SER A 104 -5.65 -13.70 11.64
CA SER A 104 -6.61 -12.70 11.11
C SER A 104 -7.87 -13.34 10.51
N SER A 105 -7.73 -14.42 9.75
CA SER A 105 -8.88 -15.15 9.17
C SER A 105 -9.79 -15.72 10.26
N GLN A 106 -9.21 -16.28 11.33
CA GLN A 106 -9.98 -16.82 12.45
C GLN A 106 -10.75 -15.72 13.17
N ARG A 107 -10.14 -14.54 13.36
CA ARG A 107 -10.84 -13.37 13.95
C ARG A 107 -12.03 -12.93 13.12
N VAL A 108 -11.88 -12.88 11.80
CA VAL A 108 -12.99 -12.54 10.88
C VAL A 108 -14.14 -13.55 11.00
N LEU A 109 -13.81 -14.84 10.99
CA LEU A 109 -14.83 -15.91 11.16
C LEU A 109 -15.53 -15.83 12.51
N ASN A 110 -14.78 -15.61 13.59
CA ASN A 110 -15.36 -15.48 14.93
C ASN A 110 -16.30 -14.26 15.00
N ALA A 111 -15.85 -13.10 14.50
CA ALA A 111 -16.68 -11.89 14.48
C ALA A 111 -17.96 -12.07 13.64
N ALA A 112 -17.86 -12.75 12.50
CA ALA A 112 -19.03 -13.07 11.66
C ALA A 112 -20.02 -14.00 12.40
N ASN A 113 -19.50 -15.04 13.06
CA ASN A 113 -20.35 -15.95 13.84
C ASN A 113 -21.00 -15.26 15.03
N GLU A 114 -20.25 -14.45 15.80
CA GLU A 114 -20.82 -13.65 16.89
C GLU A 114 -21.95 -12.73 16.40
N PHE A 115 -21.73 -12.08 15.25
CA PHE A 115 -22.75 -11.22 14.65
C PHE A 115 -24.01 -12.00 14.27
N LEU A 116 -23.87 -13.21 13.69
CA LEU A 116 -25.00 -14.07 13.34
C LEU A 116 -25.78 -14.56 14.58
N HIS A 117 -25.07 -14.81 15.69
CA HIS A 117 -25.68 -15.30 16.93
C HIS A 117 -26.34 -14.18 17.78
N LYS A 118 -25.94 -12.92 17.59
CA LYS A 118 -26.50 -11.77 18.33
C LYS A 118 -27.96 -11.46 17.96
N ASN A 119 -28.54 -12.13 16.97
CA ASN A 119 -29.92 -11.89 16.50
C ASN A 119 -30.29 -10.40 16.27
N GLU A 120 -29.30 -9.56 16.05
CA GLU A 120 -29.55 -8.16 15.72
C GLU A 120 -30.22 -8.10 14.35
N LYS A 121 -31.46 -7.64 14.31
CA LYS A 121 -32.16 -7.41 13.05
C LYS A 121 -31.44 -6.34 12.26
N LEU A 122 -30.77 -6.75 11.19
CA LEU A 122 -30.15 -5.82 10.24
C LEU A 122 -31.21 -4.85 9.72
N LYS A 123 -30.87 -3.56 9.71
CA LYS A 123 -31.72 -2.59 9.03
C LYS A 123 -31.83 -2.98 7.55
N PRO A 124 -33.05 -3.01 6.98
CA PRO A 124 -33.24 -3.32 5.57
C PRO A 124 -32.42 -2.35 4.73
N LYS A 125 -31.75 -2.85 3.69
CA LYS A 125 -31.00 -1.99 2.76
C LYS A 125 -31.96 -0.97 2.13
N PRO A 126 -31.60 0.32 2.10
CA PRO A 126 -32.40 1.30 1.36
C PRO A 126 -32.43 0.91 -0.12
N LEU A 127 -33.58 1.09 -0.76
CA LEU A 127 -33.79 0.69 -2.16
C LEU A 127 -32.87 1.42 -3.15
N ASN A 128 -32.32 2.58 -2.75
CA ASN A 128 -31.35 3.36 -3.55
C ASN A 128 -31.77 3.57 -5.03
N LEU A 129 -33.06 3.72 -5.31
CA LEU A 129 -33.63 3.76 -6.65
C LEU A 129 -32.95 4.80 -7.55
N PHE A 130 -32.76 6.01 -7.04
CA PHE A 130 -32.08 7.07 -7.79
C PHE A 130 -30.62 6.73 -8.14
N ARG A 131 -29.88 6.15 -7.19
CA ARG A 131 -28.50 5.70 -7.44
C ARG A 131 -28.47 4.59 -8.48
N ASN A 132 -29.37 3.62 -8.38
CA ASN A 132 -29.45 2.51 -9.32
C ASN A 132 -29.81 2.99 -10.74
N LEU A 133 -30.74 3.94 -10.87
CA LEU A 133 -31.06 4.53 -12.16
C LEU A 133 -29.89 5.32 -12.76
N LYS A 134 -29.19 6.11 -11.91
CA LYS A 134 -28.00 6.85 -12.34
C LYS A 134 -26.92 5.90 -12.84
N MET A 135 -26.61 4.85 -12.07
CA MET A 135 -25.60 3.84 -12.45
C MET A 135 -25.98 3.11 -13.74
N ARG A 136 -27.25 2.71 -13.88
CA ARG A 136 -27.72 2.06 -15.13
C ARG A 136 -27.58 2.96 -16.34
N LYS A 137 -27.88 4.25 -16.21
CA LYS A 137 -27.70 5.23 -17.27
C LYS A 137 -26.23 5.45 -17.61
N GLU A 138 -25.38 5.59 -16.58
CA GLU A 138 -23.94 5.86 -16.75
C GLU A 138 -23.20 4.71 -17.41
N PHE A 139 -23.52 3.48 -17.03
CA PHE A 139 -22.90 2.25 -17.58
C PHE A 139 -23.70 1.61 -18.71
N ASN A 140 -24.76 2.26 -19.20
CA ASN A 140 -25.67 1.75 -20.22
C ASN A 140 -26.13 0.29 -19.96
N PHE A 141 -26.34 -0.06 -18.69
CA PHE A 141 -26.73 -1.39 -18.26
C PHE A 141 -28.19 -1.44 -17.86
N TRP A 142 -29.04 -2.00 -18.74
CA TRP A 142 -30.49 -2.13 -18.56
C TRP A 142 -30.95 -3.60 -18.41
N GLY A 143 -30.00 -4.53 -18.28
CA GLY A 143 -30.30 -5.96 -18.01
C GLY A 143 -30.71 -6.21 -16.56
N TRP A 144 -31.43 -7.30 -16.35
CA TRP A 144 -31.79 -7.84 -15.03
C TRP A 144 -30.66 -8.65 -14.43
#